data_2adcef7b9f8f881b539c3b5f67c0c7fc
#
_entry.id   2adcef7b9f8f881b539c3b5f67c0c7fc
#
_cell.length_a   1.000
_cell.length_b   1.000
_cell.length_c   1.000
_cell.angle_alpha   90.00
_cell.angle_beta   90.00
_cell.angle_gamma   90.00
#
_symmetry.space_group_name_H-M   'P 1'
#
loop_
_entity.id
_entity.type
_entity.pdbx_description
1 polymer ?
#
loop_
_entity_poly.entity_id
_entity_poly.type
_entity_poly.pdbx_seq_one_letter_code
_entity_poly.pdbx_strand_id
1 'polypeptide(L)'
;IVDATNIERNLYLTLQLLELRVPMVLALNMMDEVRANGGAVDVQRMSRELGIPVVPISAAKGEGVSELVDQALAAARGRVLPKVTDFCADDSAVHRCIHAVVHLIADHADRIGVPARFCAAKLIEGGDDLADRLALDQNERELLEHCIVQMETETGLDRNAALADMRYSFIENVVSASVVKCRESREHARSVKMDRLLTGRYTAVPVFLGIMLLTFWLTFDVIGQRLSDWLAVGVDALTALVDRGLTAYGINPVVKSLIVDGIFAGVGSVLVFLPIIVTLFFFLSILEDTGYMARVAFVMDKPLRRIGLSGRSIVPMLIGFGCSVPAIMATRTVSSDRDRKMTILLTPYMSCSAKISIYAFFTAAFFPRYRALVMIGLYVLGILIGIAAALIMNKTAFRGKPVPFVMELPNYRLPSVKSVALLLWEKAKDFLQRAFTVIFLATIVIWFLQSFDTRLNVVSDS
;
A
#
# COMPACT_ATOMS: atom_id res chain seq x y z
N ILE A 1 -10.85 -2.66 -12.66
CA ILE A 1 -10.70 -4.08 -12.30
C ILE A 1 -11.61 -4.35 -11.13
N VAL A 2 -12.44 -5.41 -11.24
CA VAL A 2 -13.44 -5.84 -10.25
C VAL A 2 -13.12 -7.26 -9.80
N ASP A 3 -13.20 -7.51 -8.51
CA ASP A 3 -13.09 -8.85 -7.94
C ASP A 3 -14.42 -9.59 -8.16
N ALA A 4 -14.39 -10.64 -8.99
CA ALA A 4 -15.57 -11.43 -9.33
C ALA A 4 -16.10 -12.30 -8.16
N THR A 5 -15.31 -12.48 -7.10
CA THR A 5 -15.76 -13.20 -5.88
C THR A 5 -16.62 -12.31 -4.98
N ASN A 6 -16.48 -10.97 -5.10
CA ASN A 6 -17.19 -9.94 -4.34
C ASN A 6 -17.80 -8.87 -5.29
N ILE A 7 -18.48 -9.33 -6.32
CA ILE A 7 -18.86 -8.50 -7.46
C ILE A 7 -19.83 -7.37 -7.09
N GLU A 8 -20.81 -7.63 -6.22
CA GLU A 8 -21.83 -6.65 -5.82
C GLU A 8 -21.20 -5.39 -5.24
N ARG A 9 -20.27 -5.54 -4.32
CA ARG A 9 -19.59 -4.41 -3.70
C ARG A 9 -18.66 -3.67 -4.66
N ASN A 10 -17.93 -4.41 -5.49
CA ASN A 10 -16.94 -3.82 -6.38
C ASN A 10 -17.57 -3.08 -7.56
N LEU A 11 -18.80 -3.45 -7.98
CA LEU A 11 -19.55 -2.74 -9.01
C LEU A 11 -20.01 -1.35 -8.57
N TYR A 12 -20.09 -1.06 -7.28
CA TYR A 12 -20.53 0.25 -6.79
C TYR A 12 -19.65 1.40 -7.33
N LEU A 13 -18.33 1.25 -7.26
CA LEU A 13 -17.39 2.21 -7.85
C LEU A 13 -17.52 2.23 -9.38
N THR A 14 -17.76 1.08 -10.00
CA THR A 14 -17.95 1.01 -11.45
C THR A 14 -19.11 1.87 -11.92
N LEU A 15 -20.24 1.88 -11.21
CA LEU A 15 -21.39 2.73 -11.55
C LEU A 15 -21.02 4.22 -11.47
N GLN A 16 -20.29 4.64 -10.45
CA GLN A 16 -19.82 6.04 -10.34
C GLN A 16 -18.89 6.43 -11.51
N LEU A 17 -18.06 5.50 -11.99
CA LEU A 17 -17.20 5.73 -13.15
C LEU A 17 -17.99 5.76 -14.47
N LEU A 18 -19.08 4.99 -14.59
CA LEU A 18 -19.96 5.03 -15.76
C LEU A 18 -20.64 6.40 -15.94
N GLU A 19 -20.99 7.06 -14.83
CA GLU A 19 -21.54 8.43 -14.83
C GLU A 19 -20.58 9.46 -15.41
N LEU A 20 -19.25 9.22 -15.38
CA LEU A 20 -18.23 10.11 -15.96
C LEU A 20 -18.19 10.05 -17.50
N ARG A 21 -18.86 9.08 -18.13
CA ARG A 21 -18.88 8.91 -19.60
C ARG A 21 -17.48 8.88 -20.23
N VAL A 22 -16.54 8.20 -19.63
CA VAL A 22 -15.21 7.98 -20.20
C VAL A 22 -15.13 6.60 -20.85
N PRO A 23 -14.33 6.42 -21.92
CA PRO A 23 -14.08 5.09 -22.47
C PRO A 23 -13.50 4.15 -21.43
N MET A 24 -14.15 2.99 -21.22
CA MET A 24 -13.73 2.06 -20.19
C MET A 24 -14.03 0.61 -20.55
N VAL A 25 -13.29 -0.30 -19.95
CA VAL A 25 -13.49 -1.75 -20.02
C VAL A 25 -13.48 -2.28 -18.60
N LEU A 26 -14.39 -3.17 -18.28
CA LEU A 26 -14.46 -3.86 -16.99
C LEU A 26 -13.67 -5.17 -17.03
N ALA A 27 -12.60 -5.27 -16.25
CA ALA A 27 -11.90 -6.53 -16.05
C ALA A 27 -12.46 -7.25 -14.83
N LEU A 28 -13.07 -8.43 -15.04
CA LEU A 28 -13.52 -9.33 -13.98
C LEU A 28 -12.36 -10.24 -13.58
N ASN A 29 -11.67 -9.91 -12.50
CA ASN A 29 -10.53 -10.67 -12.01
C ASN A 29 -10.98 -11.80 -11.07
N MET A 30 -10.10 -12.78 -10.86
CA MET A 30 -10.32 -13.96 -10.01
C MET A 30 -11.38 -14.94 -10.56
N MET A 31 -11.53 -14.99 -11.87
CA MET A 31 -12.47 -15.92 -12.53
C MET A 31 -12.09 -17.39 -12.33
N ASP A 32 -10.83 -17.68 -12.07
CA ASP A 32 -10.36 -19.01 -11.67
C ASP A 32 -10.95 -19.45 -10.32
N GLU A 33 -11.07 -18.55 -9.36
CA GLU A 33 -11.70 -18.84 -8.06
C GLU A 33 -13.21 -18.99 -8.19
N VAL A 34 -13.87 -18.15 -8.97
CA VAL A 34 -15.31 -18.28 -9.26
C VAL A 34 -15.60 -19.66 -9.84
N ARG A 35 -14.84 -20.09 -10.86
CA ARG A 35 -14.98 -21.42 -11.49
C ARG A 35 -14.67 -22.56 -10.50
N ALA A 36 -13.60 -22.43 -9.70
CA ALA A 36 -13.21 -23.45 -8.72
C ALA A 36 -14.29 -23.66 -7.64
N ASN A 37 -15.05 -22.62 -7.31
CA ASN A 37 -16.14 -22.66 -6.32
C ASN A 37 -17.51 -22.97 -6.94
N GLY A 38 -17.57 -23.38 -8.21
CA GLY A 38 -18.80 -23.76 -8.91
C GLY A 38 -19.71 -22.59 -9.26
N GLY A 39 -19.19 -21.36 -9.24
CA GLY A 39 -19.87 -20.17 -9.74
C GLY A 39 -19.65 -19.97 -11.23
N ALA A 40 -20.50 -19.16 -11.85
CA ALA A 40 -20.38 -18.75 -13.24
C ALA A 40 -20.84 -17.30 -13.41
N VAL A 41 -20.24 -16.59 -14.37
CA VAL A 41 -20.65 -15.25 -14.76
C VAL A 41 -20.95 -15.25 -16.25
N ASP A 42 -22.16 -14.86 -16.62
CA ASP A 42 -22.51 -14.55 -18.01
C ASP A 42 -21.95 -13.18 -18.38
N VAL A 43 -20.73 -13.20 -18.92
CA VAL A 43 -19.97 -12.00 -19.28
C VAL A 43 -20.70 -11.18 -20.36
N GLN A 44 -21.37 -11.86 -21.32
CA GLN A 44 -22.06 -11.17 -22.41
C GLN A 44 -23.32 -10.45 -21.89
N ARG A 45 -24.06 -11.08 -20.99
CA ARG A 45 -25.22 -10.47 -20.35
C ARG A 45 -24.80 -9.30 -19.46
N MET A 46 -23.78 -9.47 -18.64
CA MET A 46 -23.25 -8.39 -17.82
C MET A 46 -22.74 -7.21 -18.64
N SER A 47 -22.08 -7.45 -19.78
CA SER A 47 -21.65 -6.40 -20.70
C SER A 47 -22.83 -5.62 -21.30
N ARG A 48 -23.93 -6.29 -21.58
CA ARG A 48 -25.16 -5.63 -22.07
C ARG A 48 -25.84 -4.78 -21.01
N GLU A 49 -25.96 -5.32 -19.78
CA GLU A 49 -26.59 -4.61 -18.65
C GLU A 49 -25.78 -3.39 -18.20
N LEU A 50 -24.44 -3.49 -18.20
CA LEU A 50 -23.56 -2.36 -17.84
C LEU A 50 -23.29 -1.40 -19.02
N GLY A 51 -23.58 -1.81 -20.25
CA GLY A 51 -23.30 -0.99 -21.44
C GLY A 51 -21.84 -0.75 -21.76
N ILE A 52 -20.93 -1.59 -21.27
CA ILE A 52 -19.48 -1.53 -21.49
C ILE A 52 -18.91 -2.94 -21.77
N PRO A 53 -17.77 -3.05 -22.46
CA PRO A 53 -17.08 -4.32 -22.60
C PRO A 53 -16.65 -4.89 -21.25
N VAL A 54 -16.89 -6.19 -21.03
CA VAL A 54 -16.49 -6.92 -19.83
C VAL A 54 -15.57 -8.05 -20.23
N VAL A 55 -14.39 -8.16 -19.62
CA VAL A 55 -13.39 -9.19 -19.93
C VAL A 55 -13.09 -10.02 -18.69
N PRO A 56 -13.31 -11.33 -18.72
CA PRO A 56 -12.99 -12.21 -17.61
C PRO A 56 -11.49 -12.50 -17.60
N ILE A 57 -10.82 -12.27 -16.46
CA ILE A 57 -9.38 -12.50 -16.30
C ILE A 57 -9.05 -13.27 -15.02
N SER A 58 -7.88 -13.90 -15.03
CA SER A 58 -7.16 -14.33 -13.83
C SER A 58 -5.75 -13.76 -13.88
N ALA A 59 -5.52 -12.63 -13.20
CA ALA A 59 -4.23 -11.95 -13.19
C ALA A 59 -3.12 -12.88 -12.63
N ALA A 60 -3.43 -13.69 -11.62
CA ALA A 60 -2.49 -14.63 -11.00
C ALA A 60 -1.99 -15.71 -11.99
N LYS A 61 -2.85 -16.13 -12.93
CA LYS A 61 -2.52 -17.14 -13.95
C LYS A 61 -2.14 -16.51 -15.30
N GLY A 62 -2.34 -15.21 -15.48
CA GLY A 62 -2.14 -14.53 -16.76
C GLY A 62 -3.22 -14.82 -17.80
N GLU A 63 -4.36 -15.41 -17.40
CA GLU A 63 -5.48 -15.72 -18.30
C GLU A 63 -6.26 -14.45 -18.65
N GLY A 64 -6.60 -14.26 -19.93
CA GLY A 64 -7.44 -13.15 -20.42
C GLY A 64 -6.77 -11.77 -20.44
N VAL A 65 -5.52 -11.66 -20.01
CA VAL A 65 -4.82 -10.35 -19.90
C VAL A 65 -4.58 -9.73 -21.28
N SER A 66 -4.19 -10.51 -22.28
CA SER A 66 -3.99 -10.02 -23.66
C SER A 66 -5.29 -9.49 -24.25
N GLU A 67 -6.38 -10.23 -24.09
CA GLU A 67 -7.72 -9.82 -24.54
C GLU A 67 -8.16 -8.51 -23.84
N LEU A 68 -7.90 -8.37 -22.55
CA LEU A 68 -8.18 -7.13 -21.80
C LEU A 68 -7.44 -5.95 -22.40
N VAL A 69 -6.15 -6.11 -22.73
CA VAL A 69 -5.34 -5.04 -23.34
C VAL A 69 -5.89 -4.67 -24.72
N ASP A 70 -6.23 -5.66 -25.55
CA ASP A 70 -6.78 -5.43 -26.89
C ASP A 70 -8.13 -4.69 -26.82
N GLN A 71 -9.01 -5.11 -25.91
CA GLN A 71 -10.31 -4.44 -25.69
C GLN A 71 -10.13 -3.02 -25.13
N ALA A 72 -9.19 -2.81 -24.22
CA ALA A 72 -8.90 -1.48 -23.68
C ALA A 72 -8.34 -0.53 -24.76
N LEU A 73 -7.46 -1.02 -25.63
CA LEU A 73 -6.94 -0.26 -26.75
C LEU A 73 -8.05 0.05 -27.78
N ALA A 74 -8.92 -0.91 -28.05
CA ALA A 74 -10.06 -0.71 -28.96
C ALA A 74 -11.05 0.33 -28.40
N ALA A 75 -11.38 0.25 -27.09
CA ALA A 75 -12.25 1.22 -26.44
C ALA A 75 -11.67 2.64 -26.44
N ALA A 76 -10.35 2.76 -26.18
CA ALA A 76 -9.65 4.05 -26.19
C ALA A 76 -9.57 4.66 -27.60
N ARG A 77 -9.20 3.87 -28.61
CA ARG A 77 -9.10 4.33 -30.00
C ARG A 77 -10.46 4.67 -30.60
N GLY A 78 -11.47 3.84 -30.32
CA GLY A 78 -12.84 4.03 -30.81
C GLY A 78 -13.63 5.06 -30.01
N ARG A 79 -13.10 5.59 -28.90
CA ARG A 79 -13.80 6.48 -27.96
C ARG A 79 -15.20 5.95 -27.61
N VAL A 80 -15.28 4.63 -27.36
CA VAL A 80 -16.56 3.98 -27.04
C VAL A 80 -16.99 4.39 -25.64
N LEU A 81 -18.04 5.21 -25.58
CA LEU A 81 -18.60 5.70 -24.33
C LEU A 81 -19.57 4.68 -23.72
N PRO A 82 -19.72 4.64 -22.39
CA PRO A 82 -20.71 3.84 -21.70
C PRO A 82 -22.12 4.17 -22.20
N LYS A 83 -22.91 3.13 -22.49
CA LYS A 83 -24.30 3.29 -22.96
C LYS A 83 -25.28 3.47 -21.81
N VAL A 84 -25.00 2.85 -20.67
CA VAL A 84 -25.84 2.91 -19.47
C VAL A 84 -25.20 3.84 -18.46
N THR A 85 -25.88 4.93 -18.15
CA THR A 85 -25.45 5.95 -17.17
C THR A 85 -26.58 6.29 -16.20
N ASP A 86 -27.78 5.80 -16.44
CA ASP A 86 -28.94 5.90 -15.56
C ASP A 86 -29.17 4.58 -14.85
N PHE A 87 -29.18 4.62 -13.53
CA PHE A 87 -29.33 3.45 -12.66
C PHE A 87 -30.62 3.50 -11.86
N CYS A 88 -31.42 4.55 -12.06
CA CYS A 88 -32.66 4.73 -11.35
C CYS A 88 -33.79 3.85 -11.93
N ALA A 89 -34.68 3.39 -11.07
CA ALA A 89 -35.96 2.93 -11.53
C ALA A 89 -36.79 4.14 -12.05
N ASP A 90 -37.48 3.94 -13.16
CA ASP A 90 -38.31 4.96 -13.73
C ASP A 90 -39.31 5.50 -12.68
N ASP A 91 -39.43 6.83 -12.62
CA ASP A 91 -40.34 7.55 -11.72
C ASP A 91 -40.08 7.41 -10.20
N SER A 92 -38.91 6.95 -9.80
CA SER A 92 -38.50 6.95 -8.36
C SER A 92 -38.24 8.38 -7.85
N ALA A 93 -38.38 8.60 -6.54
CA ALA A 93 -38.05 9.88 -5.90
C ALA A 93 -36.61 10.31 -6.18
N VAL A 94 -35.66 9.34 -6.17
CA VAL A 94 -34.27 9.57 -6.50
C VAL A 94 -34.08 9.97 -7.96
N HIS A 95 -34.80 9.33 -8.89
CA HIS A 95 -34.78 9.69 -10.32
C HIS A 95 -35.23 11.13 -10.53
N ARG A 96 -36.37 11.51 -9.94
CA ARG A 96 -36.90 12.88 -10.06
C ARG A 96 -35.92 13.91 -9.48
N CYS A 97 -35.33 13.64 -8.34
CA CYS A 97 -34.34 14.51 -7.73
C CYS A 97 -33.09 14.68 -8.62
N ILE A 98 -32.49 13.60 -9.07
CA ILE A 98 -31.29 13.65 -9.95
C ILE A 98 -31.65 14.40 -11.25
N HIS A 99 -32.80 14.12 -11.85
CA HIS A 99 -33.22 14.75 -13.09
C HIS A 99 -33.44 16.26 -12.92
N ALA A 100 -34.11 16.68 -11.84
CA ALA A 100 -34.29 18.11 -11.53
C ALA A 100 -32.93 18.81 -11.33
N VAL A 101 -32.00 18.20 -10.58
CA VAL A 101 -30.67 18.76 -10.35
C VAL A 101 -29.86 18.78 -11.65
N VAL A 102 -29.94 17.76 -12.51
CA VAL A 102 -29.29 17.76 -13.84
C VAL A 102 -29.73 18.96 -14.65
N HIS A 103 -31.05 19.24 -14.71
CA HIS A 103 -31.55 20.41 -15.44
C HIS A 103 -31.09 21.73 -14.82
N LEU A 104 -31.02 21.80 -13.49
CA LEU A 104 -30.57 23.00 -12.78
C LEU A 104 -29.10 23.35 -13.10
N ILE A 105 -28.24 22.33 -13.26
CA ILE A 105 -26.80 22.54 -13.38
C ILE A 105 -26.24 22.29 -14.79
N ALA A 106 -27.08 22.02 -15.79
CA ALA A 106 -26.63 21.61 -17.13
C ALA A 106 -25.58 22.58 -17.71
N ASP A 107 -25.92 23.89 -17.75
CA ASP A 107 -25.04 24.93 -18.30
C ASP A 107 -23.74 25.09 -17.51
N HIS A 108 -23.80 24.88 -16.20
CA HIS A 108 -22.62 24.94 -15.31
C HIS A 108 -21.69 23.73 -15.51
N ALA A 109 -22.26 22.55 -15.67
CA ALA A 109 -21.53 21.31 -15.91
C ALA A 109 -20.82 21.33 -17.27
N ASP A 110 -21.50 21.85 -18.31
CA ASP A 110 -20.93 22.01 -19.65
C ASP A 110 -19.73 22.98 -19.66
N ARG A 111 -19.80 24.06 -18.88
CA ARG A 111 -18.67 25.01 -18.73
C ARG A 111 -17.40 24.39 -18.17
N ILE A 112 -17.54 23.44 -17.23
CA ILE A 112 -16.39 22.75 -16.63
C ILE A 112 -16.04 21.44 -17.36
N GLY A 113 -16.79 21.05 -18.37
CA GLY A 113 -16.55 19.84 -19.18
C GLY A 113 -16.76 18.53 -18.42
N VAL A 114 -17.65 18.50 -17.41
CA VAL A 114 -17.97 17.31 -16.62
C VAL A 114 -19.42 16.93 -16.85
N PRO A 115 -19.76 15.63 -17.02
CA PRO A 115 -21.14 15.20 -17.25
C PRO A 115 -22.10 15.69 -16.13
N ALA A 116 -23.18 16.32 -16.51
CA ALA A 116 -24.15 16.93 -15.58
C ALA A 116 -24.72 15.91 -14.58
N ARG A 117 -24.94 14.65 -15.00
CA ARG A 117 -25.44 13.59 -14.12
C ARG A 117 -24.45 13.22 -13.02
N PHE A 118 -23.16 13.13 -13.35
CA PHE A 118 -22.11 12.92 -12.34
C PHE A 118 -22.04 14.07 -11.34
N CYS A 119 -22.12 15.32 -11.86
CA CYS A 119 -22.17 16.51 -11.01
C CYS A 119 -23.39 16.51 -10.11
N ALA A 120 -24.58 16.17 -10.63
CA ALA A 120 -25.81 16.08 -9.85
C ALA A 120 -25.71 15.07 -8.71
N ALA A 121 -25.27 13.83 -9.02
CA ALA A 121 -25.08 12.80 -8.01
C ALA A 121 -24.10 13.24 -6.92
N LYS A 122 -22.98 13.90 -7.29
CA LYS A 122 -22.00 14.41 -6.34
C LYS A 122 -22.48 15.57 -5.49
N LEU A 123 -23.28 16.48 -6.05
CA LEU A 123 -23.90 17.57 -5.29
C LEU A 123 -24.91 17.04 -4.27
N ILE A 124 -25.73 16.06 -4.66
CA ILE A 124 -26.68 15.41 -3.74
C ILE A 124 -25.94 14.69 -2.61
N GLU A 125 -24.78 14.06 -2.90
CA GLU A 125 -23.91 13.43 -1.87
C GLU A 125 -23.27 14.45 -0.90
N GLY A 126 -23.36 15.77 -1.14
CA GLY A 126 -22.80 16.81 -0.30
C GLY A 126 -21.41 17.28 -0.73
N GLY A 127 -21.18 17.36 -2.04
CA GLY A 127 -19.92 17.85 -2.63
C GLY A 127 -19.82 19.37 -2.66
N ASP A 128 -19.60 20.03 -1.52
CA ASP A 128 -19.49 21.50 -1.40
C ASP A 128 -18.41 22.08 -2.33
N ASP A 129 -17.23 21.43 -2.41
CA ASP A 129 -16.15 21.83 -3.31
C ASP A 129 -16.58 21.85 -4.79
N LEU A 130 -17.50 20.96 -5.18
CA LEU A 130 -18.03 20.91 -6.53
C LEU A 130 -19.06 22.02 -6.76
N ALA A 131 -19.89 22.36 -5.76
CA ALA A 131 -20.82 23.48 -5.83
C ALA A 131 -20.09 24.81 -6.07
N ASP A 132 -18.94 25.00 -5.40
CA ASP A 132 -18.09 26.17 -5.60
C ASP A 132 -17.45 26.18 -6.99
N ARG A 133 -16.99 25.05 -7.50
CA ARG A 133 -16.43 24.93 -8.85
C ARG A 133 -17.46 25.16 -9.96
N LEU A 134 -18.69 24.77 -9.73
CA LEU A 134 -19.81 25.01 -10.63
C LEU A 134 -20.30 26.47 -10.55
N ALA A 135 -19.83 27.24 -9.55
CA ALA A 135 -20.23 28.63 -9.28
C ALA A 135 -21.75 28.80 -9.17
N LEU A 136 -22.40 27.87 -8.41
CA LEU A 136 -23.84 27.93 -8.17
C LEU A 136 -24.19 29.17 -7.33
N ASP A 137 -25.23 29.88 -7.75
CA ASP A 137 -25.74 31.01 -6.99
C ASP A 137 -26.57 30.57 -5.76
N GLN A 138 -26.99 31.53 -4.93
CA GLN A 138 -27.73 31.24 -3.70
C GLN A 138 -29.10 30.59 -3.99
N ASN A 139 -29.78 31.01 -5.02
CA ASN A 139 -31.09 30.48 -5.39
C ASN A 139 -30.96 29.04 -5.91
N GLU A 140 -29.94 28.76 -6.70
CA GLU A 140 -29.66 27.42 -7.21
C GLU A 140 -29.32 26.45 -6.08
N ARG A 141 -28.56 26.90 -5.06
CA ARG A 141 -28.27 26.10 -3.86
C ARG A 141 -29.52 25.82 -3.02
N GLU A 142 -30.44 26.78 -2.92
CA GLU A 142 -31.71 26.61 -2.22
C GLU A 142 -32.62 25.61 -2.96
N LEU A 143 -32.69 25.72 -4.31
CA LEU A 143 -33.41 24.74 -5.14
C LEU A 143 -32.85 23.35 -5.05
N LEU A 144 -31.50 23.22 -5.08
CA LEU A 144 -30.82 21.94 -4.90
C LEU A 144 -31.21 21.31 -3.55
N GLU A 145 -31.12 22.08 -2.46
CA GLU A 145 -31.47 21.57 -1.14
C GLU A 145 -32.97 21.24 -1.03
N HIS A 146 -33.84 22.00 -1.67
CA HIS A 146 -35.25 21.69 -1.72
C HIS A 146 -35.54 20.34 -2.40
N CYS A 147 -34.92 20.07 -3.55
CA CYS A 147 -35.03 18.78 -4.23
C CYS A 147 -34.53 17.62 -3.37
N ILE A 148 -33.42 17.83 -2.63
CA ILE A 148 -32.88 16.84 -1.74
C ILE A 148 -33.81 16.54 -0.57
N VAL A 149 -34.32 17.57 0.12
CA VAL A 149 -35.24 17.43 1.25
C VAL A 149 -36.56 16.73 0.81
N GLN A 150 -37.05 17.04 -0.40
CA GLN A 150 -38.21 16.35 -0.96
C GLN A 150 -37.93 14.87 -1.15
N MET A 151 -36.78 14.51 -1.75
CA MET A 151 -36.36 13.11 -1.93
C MET A 151 -36.18 12.37 -0.59
N GLU A 152 -35.55 13.00 0.40
CA GLU A 152 -35.39 12.44 1.74
C GLU A 152 -36.74 12.20 2.43
N THR A 153 -37.66 13.11 2.26
CA THR A 153 -39.04 13.00 2.84
C THR A 153 -39.81 11.85 2.19
N GLU A 154 -39.75 11.71 0.86
CA GLU A 154 -40.45 10.67 0.14
C GLU A 154 -39.84 9.28 0.32
N THR A 155 -38.52 9.18 0.42
CA THR A 155 -37.81 7.89 0.61
C THR A 155 -37.74 7.46 2.09
N GLY A 156 -37.79 8.40 3.02
CA GLY A 156 -37.50 8.14 4.44
C GLY A 156 -36.03 7.85 4.73
N LEU A 157 -35.13 8.06 3.77
CA LEU A 157 -33.68 7.83 3.86
C LEU A 157 -32.95 9.16 3.74
N ASP A 158 -31.76 9.25 4.34
CA ASP A 158 -30.88 10.37 4.07
C ASP A 158 -30.35 10.31 2.63
N ARG A 159 -29.88 11.45 2.11
CA ARG A 159 -29.40 11.62 0.72
C ARG A 159 -28.37 10.57 0.30
N ASN A 160 -27.44 10.22 1.17
CA ASN A 160 -26.41 9.23 0.86
C ASN A 160 -26.97 7.81 0.86
N ALA A 161 -27.87 7.50 1.80
CA ALA A 161 -28.53 6.20 1.85
C ALA A 161 -29.46 6.00 0.65
N ALA A 162 -30.21 7.02 0.23
CA ALA A 162 -31.10 6.96 -0.93
C ALA A 162 -30.33 6.70 -2.24
N LEU A 163 -29.21 7.40 -2.46
CA LEU A 163 -28.35 7.17 -3.63
C LEU A 163 -27.65 5.79 -3.57
N ALA A 164 -27.24 5.37 -2.39
CA ALA A 164 -26.63 4.05 -2.21
C ALA A 164 -27.66 2.93 -2.49
N ASP A 165 -28.86 3.06 -1.98
CA ASP A 165 -29.95 2.10 -2.21
C ASP A 165 -30.29 1.96 -3.70
N MET A 166 -30.40 3.07 -4.42
CA MET A 166 -30.59 3.10 -5.87
C MET A 166 -29.48 2.32 -6.61
N ARG A 167 -28.20 2.60 -6.27
CA ARG A 167 -27.06 1.92 -6.91
C ARG A 167 -27.03 0.44 -6.56
N TYR A 168 -27.27 0.06 -5.32
CA TYR A 168 -27.30 -1.35 -4.92
C TYR A 168 -28.46 -2.11 -5.55
N SER A 169 -29.63 -1.52 -5.68
CA SER A 169 -30.76 -2.11 -6.38
C SER A 169 -30.45 -2.39 -7.86
N PHE A 170 -29.78 -1.47 -8.55
CA PHE A 170 -29.31 -1.70 -9.92
C PHE A 170 -28.26 -2.82 -9.98
N ILE A 171 -27.28 -2.81 -9.07
CA ILE A 171 -26.25 -3.85 -8.98
C ILE A 171 -26.89 -5.22 -8.75
N GLU A 172 -27.85 -5.32 -7.83
CA GLU A 172 -28.56 -6.57 -7.54
C GLU A 172 -29.28 -7.11 -8.78
N ASN A 173 -29.91 -6.24 -9.56
CA ASN A 173 -30.54 -6.62 -10.84
C ASN A 173 -29.51 -7.15 -11.84
N VAL A 174 -28.37 -6.46 -12.03
CA VAL A 174 -27.28 -6.91 -12.91
C VAL A 174 -26.71 -8.26 -12.44
N VAL A 175 -26.43 -8.39 -11.16
CA VAL A 175 -25.84 -9.60 -10.59
C VAL A 175 -26.81 -10.78 -10.64
N SER A 176 -28.08 -10.58 -10.25
CA SER A 176 -29.10 -11.65 -10.32
C SER A 176 -29.33 -12.15 -11.73
N ALA A 177 -29.18 -11.27 -12.71
CA ALA A 177 -29.36 -11.60 -14.14
C ALA A 177 -28.15 -12.31 -14.75
N SER A 178 -26.92 -12.04 -14.27
CA SER A 178 -25.68 -12.44 -14.96
C SER A 178 -24.77 -13.33 -14.13
N VAL A 179 -24.99 -13.49 -12.83
CA VAL A 179 -24.09 -14.23 -11.93
C VAL A 179 -24.78 -15.42 -11.28
N VAL A 180 -24.25 -16.61 -11.47
CA VAL A 180 -24.58 -17.78 -10.67
C VAL A 180 -23.70 -17.76 -9.42
N LYS A 181 -24.29 -17.45 -8.25
CA LYS A 181 -23.55 -17.32 -7.00
C LYS A 181 -22.82 -18.63 -6.67
N CYS A 182 -21.57 -18.49 -6.26
CA CYS A 182 -20.79 -19.59 -5.71
C CYS A 182 -21.47 -20.16 -4.46
N ARG A 183 -21.39 -21.47 -4.25
CA ARG A 183 -21.60 -22.05 -2.90
C ARG A 183 -20.56 -21.44 -1.96
N GLU A 184 -20.88 -21.26 -0.68
CA GLU A 184 -19.89 -20.81 0.33
C GLU A 184 -18.58 -21.56 0.13
N SER A 185 -17.53 -20.83 -0.26
CA SER A 185 -16.25 -21.45 -0.60
C SER A 185 -15.68 -22.11 0.64
N ARG A 186 -15.16 -23.34 0.50
CA ARG A 186 -14.42 -24.01 1.59
C ARG A 186 -13.26 -23.16 2.09
N GLU A 187 -12.72 -22.33 1.22
CA GLU A 187 -11.65 -21.37 1.54
C GLU A 187 -12.15 -20.23 2.42
N HIS A 188 -13.34 -19.70 2.14
CA HIS A 188 -13.97 -18.71 3.01
C HIS A 188 -14.24 -19.28 4.41
N ALA A 189 -14.79 -20.48 4.51
CA ALA A 189 -15.02 -21.16 5.78
C ALA A 189 -13.73 -21.43 6.57
N ARG A 190 -12.62 -21.75 5.87
CA ARG A 190 -11.28 -21.88 6.48
C ARG A 190 -10.75 -20.52 6.92
N SER A 191 -10.89 -19.48 6.10
CA SER A 191 -10.48 -18.11 6.44
C SER A 191 -11.18 -17.61 7.68
N VAL A 192 -12.50 -17.81 7.81
CA VAL A 192 -13.27 -17.44 9.01
C VAL A 192 -12.78 -18.18 10.26
N LYS A 193 -12.43 -19.47 10.16
CA LYS A 193 -11.86 -20.23 11.27
C LYS A 193 -10.49 -19.71 11.69
N MET A 194 -9.62 -19.39 10.72
CA MET A 194 -8.31 -18.82 10.99
C MET A 194 -8.44 -17.41 11.59
N ASP A 195 -9.35 -16.61 11.09
CA ASP A 195 -9.61 -15.26 11.58
C ASP A 195 -10.05 -15.24 13.03
N ARG A 196 -10.83 -16.23 13.48
CA ARG A 196 -11.20 -16.37 14.90
C ARG A 196 -9.97 -16.45 15.83
N LEU A 197 -8.88 -17.08 15.37
CA LEU A 197 -7.62 -17.17 16.11
C LEU A 197 -6.78 -15.91 15.94
N LEU A 198 -6.63 -15.42 14.68
CA LEU A 198 -5.70 -14.37 14.31
C LEU A 198 -6.22 -12.96 14.64
N THR A 199 -7.54 -12.77 14.72
CA THR A 199 -8.19 -11.49 15.07
C THR A 199 -8.93 -11.51 16.38
N GLY A 200 -8.84 -12.63 17.14
CA GLY A 200 -9.50 -12.79 18.43
C GLY A 200 -9.02 -11.74 19.44
N ARG A 201 -9.93 -11.28 20.32
CA ARG A 201 -9.68 -10.21 21.30
C ARG A 201 -8.42 -10.39 22.15
N TYR A 202 -8.11 -11.62 22.54
CA TYR A 202 -6.97 -11.96 23.41
C TYR A 202 -5.83 -12.64 22.65
N THR A 203 -6.11 -13.28 21.52
CA THR A 203 -5.14 -14.08 20.75
C THR A 203 -4.44 -13.27 19.67
N ALA A 204 -5.06 -12.21 19.16
CA ALA A 204 -4.53 -11.44 18.03
C ALA A 204 -3.14 -10.85 18.31
N VAL A 205 -2.94 -10.18 19.45
CA VAL A 205 -1.66 -9.54 19.77
C VAL A 205 -0.54 -10.55 20.07
N PRO A 206 -0.75 -11.60 20.90
CA PRO A 206 0.28 -12.64 21.09
C PRO A 206 0.65 -13.38 19.82
N VAL A 207 -0.31 -13.76 18.99
CA VAL A 207 -0.04 -14.45 17.72
C VAL A 207 0.70 -13.53 16.77
N PHE A 208 0.30 -12.27 16.68
CA PHE A 208 0.99 -11.26 15.91
C PHE A 208 2.46 -11.10 16.33
N LEU A 209 2.72 -10.94 17.63
CA LEU A 209 4.09 -10.85 18.14
C LEU A 209 4.89 -12.11 17.85
N GLY A 210 4.27 -13.30 17.97
CA GLY A 210 4.93 -14.58 17.65
C GLY A 210 5.32 -14.68 16.17
N ILE A 211 4.43 -14.31 15.25
CA ILE A 211 4.72 -14.32 13.81
C ILE A 211 5.81 -13.31 13.45
N MET A 212 5.76 -12.10 14.01
CA MET A 212 6.78 -11.08 13.77
C MET A 212 8.13 -11.49 14.32
N LEU A 213 8.18 -12.06 15.54
CA LEU A 213 9.40 -12.56 16.14
C LEU A 213 10.00 -13.70 15.31
N LEU A 214 9.18 -14.64 14.85
CA LEU A 214 9.61 -15.70 13.95
C LEU A 214 10.18 -15.15 12.64
N THR A 215 9.50 -14.20 12.03
CA THR A 215 9.92 -13.54 10.78
C THR A 215 11.27 -12.86 10.96
N PHE A 216 11.45 -12.09 12.02
CA PHE A 216 12.71 -11.40 12.29
C PHE A 216 13.83 -12.38 12.66
N TRP A 217 13.55 -13.41 13.45
CA TRP A 217 14.53 -14.43 13.77
C TRP A 217 15.03 -15.18 12.53
N LEU A 218 14.10 -15.59 11.63
CA LEU A 218 14.48 -16.22 10.37
C LEU A 218 15.29 -15.28 9.46
N THR A 219 14.94 -14.00 9.45
CA THR A 219 15.60 -12.99 8.61
C THR A 219 17.01 -12.67 9.13
N PHE A 220 17.16 -12.37 10.42
CA PHE A 220 18.42 -11.81 10.95
C PHE A 220 19.37 -12.87 11.48
N ASP A 221 18.89 -14.02 12.01
CA ASP A 221 19.78 -15.03 12.59
C ASP A 221 19.96 -16.26 11.69
N VAL A 222 18.90 -16.73 11.03
CA VAL A 222 18.96 -18.05 10.36
C VAL A 222 19.33 -17.93 8.89
N ILE A 223 18.56 -17.22 8.09
CA ILE A 223 18.71 -17.21 6.63
C ILE A 223 19.53 -16.00 6.18
N GLY A 224 19.08 -14.79 6.53
CA GLY A 224 19.70 -13.57 6.04
C GLY A 224 21.15 -13.42 6.51
N GLN A 225 21.44 -13.73 7.77
CA GLN A 225 22.80 -13.64 8.30
C GLN A 225 23.74 -14.65 7.60
N ARG A 226 23.34 -15.91 7.44
CA ARG A 226 24.18 -16.92 6.76
C ARG A 226 24.49 -16.57 5.32
N LEU A 227 23.49 -16.07 4.58
CA LEU A 227 23.68 -15.60 3.20
C LEU A 227 24.59 -14.36 3.16
N SER A 228 24.47 -13.49 4.14
CA SER A 228 25.31 -12.31 4.33
C SER A 228 26.79 -12.72 4.60
N ASP A 229 27.00 -13.69 5.50
CA ASP A 229 28.34 -14.18 5.84
C ASP A 229 29.02 -14.83 4.61
N TRP A 230 28.27 -15.61 3.82
CA TRP A 230 28.82 -16.17 2.57
C TRP A 230 29.18 -15.10 1.55
N LEU A 231 28.34 -14.08 1.42
CA LEU A 231 28.65 -12.96 0.53
C LEU A 231 29.84 -12.14 1.05
N ALA A 232 29.97 -11.96 2.37
CA ALA A 232 31.11 -11.28 2.97
C ALA A 232 32.42 -12.00 2.63
N VAL A 233 32.49 -13.33 2.81
CA VAL A 233 33.66 -14.12 2.41
C VAL A 233 33.99 -13.93 0.92
N GLY A 234 32.99 -13.88 0.06
CA GLY A 234 33.20 -13.61 -1.37
C GLY A 234 33.75 -12.22 -1.66
N VAL A 235 33.20 -11.20 -1.00
CA VAL A 235 33.66 -9.80 -1.12
C VAL A 235 35.09 -9.65 -0.57
N ASP A 236 35.39 -10.25 0.57
CA ASP A 236 36.73 -10.21 1.18
C ASP A 236 37.76 -10.91 0.29
N ALA A 237 37.40 -12.07 -0.29
CA ALA A 237 38.28 -12.79 -1.21
C ALA A 237 38.57 -11.95 -2.48
N LEU A 238 37.54 -11.28 -3.03
CA LEU A 238 37.68 -10.39 -4.16
C LEU A 238 38.57 -9.17 -3.82
N THR A 239 38.34 -8.57 -2.67
CA THR A 239 39.14 -7.45 -2.15
C THR A 239 40.61 -7.84 -1.99
N ALA A 240 40.89 -9.02 -1.40
CA ALA A 240 42.22 -9.53 -1.25
C ALA A 240 42.94 -9.85 -2.58
N LEU A 241 42.16 -10.31 -3.58
CA LEU A 241 42.70 -10.56 -4.92
C LEU A 241 43.08 -9.25 -5.62
N VAL A 242 42.23 -8.23 -5.51
CA VAL A 242 42.49 -6.89 -6.03
C VAL A 242 43.68 -6.26 -5.31
N ASP A 243 43.77 -6.36 -4.00
CA ASP A 243 44.90 -5.85 -3.19
C ASP A 243 46.21 -6.44 -3.65
N ARG A 244 46.30 -7.78 -3.82
CA ARG A 244 47.47 -8.46 -4.34
C ARG A 244 47.83 -8.03 -5.75
N GLY A 245 46.86 -7.88 -6.62
CA GLY A 245 47.04 -7.41 -7.99
C GLY A 245 47.62 -6.00 -8.06
N LEU A 246 47.07 -5.08 -7.29
CA LEU A 246 47.54 -3.69 -7.22
C LEU A 246 48.93 -3.59 -6.62
N THR A 247 49.26 -4.43 -5.60
CA THR A 247 50.57 -4.51 -4.98
C THR A 247 51.60 -5.05 -5.96
N ALA A 248 51.27 -6.11 -6.73
CA ALA A 248 52.18 -6.67 -7.77
C ALA A 248 52.45 -5.70 -8.90
N TYR A 249 51.52 -4.80 -9.22
CA TYR A 249 51.67 -3.78 -10.24
C TYR A 249 52.49 -2.55 -9.77
N GLY A 250 52.74 -2.42 -8.46
CA GLY A 250 53.53 -1.32 -7.89
C GLY A 250 52.82 0.04 -7.89
N ILE A 251 51.49 0.06 -7.78
CA ILE A 251 50.68 1.29 -7.80
C ILE A 251 50.96 2.13 -6.56
N ASN A 252 50.83 3.45 -6.68
CA ASN A 252 50.98 4.41 -5.60
C ASN A 252 50.11 3.98 -4.35
N PRO A 253 50.67 3.94 -3.12
CA PRO A 253 49.96 3.51 -1.93
C PRO A 253 48.65 4.25 -1.69
N VAL A 254 48.56 5.54 -2.02
CA VAL A 254 47.33 6.34 -1.86
C VAL A 254 46.23 5.86 -2.82
N VAL A 255 46.58 5.55 -4.08
CA VAL A 255 45.61 5.03 -5.04
C VAL A 255 45.16 3.64 -4.69
N LYS A 256 46.08 2.81 -4.15
CA LYS A 256 45.75 1.49 -3.60
C LYS A 256 44.74 1.60 -2.46
N SER A 257 44.97 2.48 -1.48
CA SER A 257 44.10 2.70 -0.34
C SER A 257 42.71 3.24 -0.81
N LEU A 258 42.66 4.16 -1.78
CA LEU A 258 41.40 4.60 -2.35
C LEU A 258 40.58 3.43 -2.92
N ILE A 259 41.22 2.54 -3.65
CA ILE A 259 40.53 1.41 -4.28
C ILE A 259 40.10 0.39 -3.23
N VAL A 260 41.01 -0.04 -2.37
CA VAL A 260 40.76 -1.13 -1.39
C VAL A 260 39.90 -0.63 -0.23
N ASP A 261 40.33 0.45 0.46
CA ASP A 261 39.70 0.91 1.69
C ASP A 261 38.54 1.88 1.41
N GLY A 262 38.62 2.67 0.33
CA GLY A 262 37.55 3.58 -0.09
C GLY A 262 36.44 2.86 -0.85
N ILE A 263 36.76 2.20 -1.95
CA ILE A 263 35.75 1.65 -2.87
C ILE A 263 35.31 0.25 -2.43
N PHE A 264 36.24 -0.71 -2.33
CA PHE A 264 35.89 -2.10 -2.03
C PHE A 264 35.35 -2.27 -0.62
N ALA A 265 35.94 -1.66 0.40
CA ALA A 265 35.41 -1.71 1.75
C ALA A 265 34.05 -1.02 1.85
N GLY A 266 33.88 0.17 1.24
CA GLY A 266 32.63 0.91 1.26
C GLY A 266 31.48 0.21 0.53
N VAL A 267 31.70 -0.18 -0.74
CA VAL A 267 30.68 -0.90 -1.53
C VAL A 267 30.46 -2.29 -0.98
N GLY A 268 31.50 -2.99 -0.56
CA GLY A 268 31.44 -4.32 0.02
C GLY A 268 30.57 -4.38 1.28
N SER A 269 30.75 -3.41 2.19
CA SER A 269 29.94 -3.33 3.41
C SER A 269 28.45 -3.22 3.10
N VAL A 270 28.06 -2.50 2.04
CA VAL A 270 26.66 -2.36 1.62
C VAL A 270 26.12 -3.63 0.96
N LEU A 271 26.94 -4.27 0.10
CA LEU A 271 26.57 -5.51 -0.56
C LEU A 271 26.29 -6.63 0.44
N VAL A 272 27.05 -6.71 1.51
CA VAL A 272 26.86 -7.71 2.58
C VAL A 272 25.50 -7.59 3.27
N PHE A 273 24.87 -6.41 3.30
CA PHE A 273 23.51 -6.24 3.82
C PHE A 273 22.38 -6.65 2.84
N LEU A 274 22.69 -6.78 1.54
CA LEU A 274 21.69 -7.10 0.53
C LEU A 274 20.93 -8.41 0.81
N PRO A 275 21.56 -9.54 1.18
CA PRO A 275 20.86 -10.79 1.46
C PRO A 275 19.87 -10.65 2.62
N ILE A 276 20.23 -9.92 3.68
CA ILE A 276 19.35 -9.69 4.82
C ILE A 276 18.11 -8.91 4.37
N ILE A 277 18.29 -7.87 3.56
CA ILE A 277 17.20 -7.04 3.05
C ILE A 277 16.28 -7.86 2.14
N VAL A 278 16.83 -8.64 1.22
CA VAL A 278 16.05 -9.51 0.32
C VAL A 278 15.26 -10.55 1.11
N THR A 279 15.87 -11.17 2.12
CA THR A 279 15.20 -12.14 3.00
C THR A 279 14.07 -11.49 3.80
N LEU A 280 14.27 -10.28 4.30
CA LEU A 280 13.23 -9.52 4.99
C LEU A 280 12.03 -9.26 4.07
N PHE A 281 12.29 -8.76 2.86
CA PHE A 281 11.24 -8.52 1.88
C PHE A 281 10.53 -9.78 1.44
N PHE A 282 11.24 -10.91 1.37
CA PHE A 282 10.64 -12.22 1.06
C PHE A 282 9.56 -12.58 2.09
N PHE A 283 9.88 -12.52 3.39
CA PHE A 283 8.90 -12.82 4.43
C PHE A 283 7.78 -11.79 4.50
N LEU A 284 8.09 -10.50 4.34
CA LEU A 284 7.07 -9.45 4.32
C LEU A 284 6.11 -9.61 3.15
N SER A 285 6.61 -9.96 1.95
CA SER A 285 5.77 -10.25 0.79
C SER A 285 4.83 -11.44 1.04
N ILE A 286 5.31 -12.50 1.68
CA ILE A 286 4.46 -13.63 2.06
C ILE A 286 3.35 -13.18 3.02
N LEU A 287 3.67 -12.39 4.03
CA LEU A 287 2.69 -11.89 5.00
C LEU A 287 1.67 -10.94 4.35
N GLU A 288 2.09 -10.14 3.36
CA GLU A 288 1.24 -9.24 2.60
C GLU A 288 0.31 -10.01 1.66
N ASP A 289 0.88 -10.87 0.81
CA ASP A 289 0.14 -11.64 -0.20
C ASP A 289 -0.85 -12.65 0.42
N THR A 290 -0.50 -13.23 1.58
CA THR A 290 -1.44 -14.08 2.34
C THR A 290 -2.61 -13.30 2.92
N GLY A 291 -2.59 -11.96 2.91
CA GLY A 291 -3.60 -11.10 3.51
C GLY A 291 -3.48 -10.98 5.03
N TYR A 292 -2.40 -11.46 5.65
CA TYR A 292 -2.18 -11.35 7.09
C TYR A 292 -1.99 -9.91 7.53
N MET A 293 -1.29 -9.08 6.74
CA MET A 293 -1.09 -7.66 7.06
C MET A 293 -2.39 -6.87 7.16
N ALA A 294 -3.42 -7.23 6.39
CA ALA A 294 -4.75 -6.63 6.49
C ALA A 294 -5.39 -6.89 7.87
N ARG A 295 -5.22 -8.10 8.41
CA ARG A 295 -5.73 -8.48 9.74
C ARG A 295 -5.01 -7.75 10.85
N VAL A 296 -3.69 -7.63 10.72
CA VAL A 296 -2.89 -6.82 11.66
C VAL A 296 -3.36 -5.37 11.68
N ALA A 297 -3.56 -4.78 10.50
CA ALA A 297 -4.08 -3.43 10.38
C ALA A 297 -5.47 -3.28 11.03
N PHE A 298 -6.34 -4.26 10.85
CA PHE A 298 -7.68 -4.29 11.47
C PHE A 298 -7.60 -4.35 13.00
N VAL A 299 -6.80 -5.25 13.55
CA VAL A 299 -6.65 -5.41 15.02
C VAL A 299 -6.02 -4.15 15.65
N MET A 300 -5.03 -3.58 14.98
CA MET A 300 -4.28 -2.43 15.46
C MET A 300 -4.96 -1.08 15.21
N ASP A 301 -6.06 -1.04 14.47
CA ASP A 301 -6.78 0.21 14.19
C ASP A 301 -7.27 0.91 15.47
N LYS A 302 -7.84 0.14 16.40
CA LYS A 302 -8.37 0.70 17.66
C LYS A 302 -7.30 1.36 18.55
N PRO A 303 -6.13 0.75 18.85
CA PRO A 303 -5.07 1.42 19.61
C PRO A 303 -4.42 2.58 18.83
N LEU A 304 -4.23 2.46 17.50
CA LEU A 304 -3.61 3.51 16.72
C LEU A 304 -4.47 4.78 16.60
N ARG A 305 -5.77 4.64 16.52
CA ARG A 305 -6.69 5.80 16.56
C ARG A 305 -6.55 6.62 17.83
N ARG A 306 -6.21 6.02 18.97
CA ARG A 306 -5.98 6.75 20.22
C ARG A 306 -4.79 7.69 20.14
N ILE A 307 -3.79 7.37 19.33
CA ILE A 307 -2.63 8.21 19.08
C ILE A 307 -2.76 9.06 17.80
N GLY A 308 -3.92 9.01 17.15
CA GLY A 308 -4.25 9.84 15.99
C GLY A 308 -3.83 9.27 14.64
N LEU A 309 -3.60 7.95 14.53
CA LEU A 309 -3.25 7.25 13.29
C LEU A 309 -4.35 6.28 12.89
N SER A 310 -4.44 6.00 11.59
CA SER A 310 -5.29 4.91 11.06
C SER A 310 -4.61 3.54 11.18
N GLY A 311 -5.40 2.46 11.17
CA GLY A 311 -4.88 1.09 11.24
C GLY A 311 -3.88 0.73 10.15
N ARG A 312 -3.99 1.34 8.96
CA ARG A 312 -3.02 1.14 7.87
C ARG A 312 -1.60 1.60 8.19
N SER A 313 -1.44 2.55 9.09
CA SER A 313 -0.13 3.06 9.50
C SER A 313 0.71 2.02 10.25
N ILE A 314 0.09 0.95 10.79
CA ILE A 314 0.83 -0.10 11.51
C ILE A 314 1.79 -0.85 10.58
N VAL A 315 1.40 -1.11 9.33
CA VAL A 315 2.21 -1.90 8.40
C VAL A 315 3.57 -1.23 8.14
N PRO A 316 3.65 0.04 7.72
CA PRO A 316 4.91 0.76 7.64
C PRO A 316 5.70 0.79 8.97
N MET A 317 5.02 1.02 10.09
CA MET A 317 5.69 1.08 11.40
C MET A 317 6.33 -0.26 11.78
N LEU A 318 5.67 -1.38 11.48
CA LEU A 318 6.22 -2.72 11.71
C LEU A 318 7.44 -3.02 10.83
N ILE A 319 7.36 -2.66 9.56
CA ILE A 319 8.51 -2.76 8.65
C ILE A 319 9.68 -1.91 9.20
N GLY A 320 9.37 -0.79 9.87
CA GLY A 320 10.36 0.10 10.51
C GLY A 320 11.22 -0.56 11.59
N PHE A 321 10.73 -1.59 12.27
CA PHE A 321 11.55 -2.39 13.20
C PHE A 321 12.62 -3.23 12.47
N GLY A 322 12.38 -3.59 11.22
CA GLY A 322 13.38 -4.22 10.38
C GLY A 322 14.30 -3.20 9.71
N CYS A 323 13.73 -2.28 8.95
CA CYS A 323 14.45 -1.23 8.21
C CYS A 323 13.56 0.00 7.95
N SER A 324 14.07 1.19 8.25
CA SER A 324 13.33 2.45 8.08
C SER A 324 13.08 2.80 6.61
N VAL A 325 13.99 2.45 5.70
CA VAL A 325 13.87 2.80 4.27
C VAL A 325 12.64 2.15 3.62
N PRO A 326 12.48 0.81 3.65
CA PRO A 326 11.27 0.17 3.12
C PRO A 326 10.01 0.57 3.88
N ALA A 327 10.11 0.85 5.18
CA ALA A 327 9.00 1.33 5.98
C ALA A 327 8.45 2.66 5.45
N ILE A 328 9.32 3.64 5.19
CA ILE A 328 8.92 4.92 4.60
C ILE A 328 8.34 4.71 3.19
N MET A 329 8.91 3.84 2.38
CA MET A 329 8.36 3.51 1.06
C MET A 329 6.97 2.88 1.15
N ALA A 330 6.72 2.02 2.13
CA ALA A 330 5.42 1.39 2.36
C ALA A 330 4.32 2.39 2.79
N THR A 331 4.69 3.57 3.29
CA THR A 331 3.70 4.61 3.62
C THR A 331 2.89 5.11 2.41
N ARG A 332 3.32 4.81 1.19
CA ARG A 332 2.56 5.11 -0.04
C ARG A 332 1.20 4.41 -0.09
N THR A 333 1.03 3.31 0.66
CA THR A 333 -0.25 2.60 0.76
C THR A 333 -1.23 3.26 1.72
N VAL A 334 -0.79 4.25 2.50
CA VAL A 334 -1.65 5.01 3.41
C VAL A 334 -2.40 6.08 2.61
N SER A 335 -3.72 5.99 2.59
CA SER A 335 -4.60 6.81 1.75
C SER A 335 -4.68 8.29 2.17
N SER A 336 -4.50 8.58 3.46
CA SER A 336 -4.52 9.94 4.00
C SER A 336 -3.13 10.57 3.98
N ASP A 337 -3.00 11.73 3.35
CA ASP A 337 -1.74 12.51 3.33
C ASP A 337 -1.27 12.88 4.74
N ARG A 338 -2.23 13.21 5.62
CA ARG A 338 -1.98 13.49 7.03
C ARG A 338 -1.36 12.29 7.73
N ASP A 339 -2.03 11.13 7.65
CA ASP A 339 -1.57 9.89 8.31
C ASP A 339 -0.26 9.40 7.70
N ARG A 340 -0.09 9.57 6.38
CA ARG A 340 1.15 9.23 5.67
C ARG A 340 2.33 10.05 6.18
N LYS A 341 2.21 11.38 6.24
CA LYS A 341 3.26 12.29 6.74
C LYS A 341 3.60 11.99 8.20
N MET A 342 2.58 11.80 9.03
CA MET A 342 2.75 11.45 10.44
C MET A 342 3.46 10.11 10.60
N THR A 343 3.10 9.08 9.82
CA THR A 343 3.75 7.77 9.83
C THR A 343 5.21 7.86 9.40
N ILE A 344 5.53 8.64 8.36
CA ILE A 344 6.91 8.88 7.92
C ILE A 344 7.76 9.48 9.06
N LEU A 345 7.24 10.47 9.76
CA LEU A 345 7.94 11.13 10.86
C LEU A 345 8.10 10.23 12.10
N LEU A 346 7.19 9.26 12.29
CA LEU A 346 7.25 8.33 13.42
C LEU A 346 8.14 7.09 13.13
N THR A 347 8.30 6.71 11.87
CA THR A 347 9.11 5.54 11.49
C THR A 347 10.54 5.57 12.06
N PRO A 348 11.28 6.70 12.09
CA PRO A 348 12.61 6.74 12.67
C PRO A 348 12.70 6.46 14.17
N TYR A 349 11.60 6.52 14.92
CA TYR A 349 11.60 6.16 16.34
C TYR A 349 11.61 4.65 16.56
N MET A 350 11.25 3.87 15.53
CA MET A 350 11.34 2.41 15.58
C MET A 350 12.80 1.99 15.50
N SER A 351 13.22 1.09 16.42
CA SER A 351 14.61 0.63 16.47
C SER A 351 14.81 -0.51 15.48
N CYS A 352 15.46 -0.23 14.36
CA CYS A 352 15.83 -1.23 13.35
C CYS A 352 17.13 -1.96 13.72
N SER A 353 17.47 -3.01 12.96
CA SER A 353 18.69 -3.82 13.18
C SER A 353 19.98 -3.00 13.23
N ALA A 354 20.13 -1.98 12.37
CA ALA A 354 21.28 -1.09 12.38
C ALA A 354 21.42 -0.31 13.70
N LYS A 355 20.31 0.17 14.26
CA LYS A 355 20.31 0.85 15.57
C LYS A 355 20.65 -0.10 16.70
N ILE A 356 20.18 -1.35 16.65
CA ILE A 356 20.50 -2.36 17.67
C ILE A 356 22.02 -2.59 17.72
N SER A 357 22.69 -2.64 16.58
CA SER A 357 24.16 -2.74 16.52
C SER A 357 24.87 -1.56 17.20
N ILE A 358 24.36 -0.34 16.97
CA ILE A 358 24.87 0.87 17.65
C ILE A 358 24.63 0.80 19.16
N TYR A 359 23.43 0.37 19.58
CA TYR A 359 23.10 0.19 21.00
C TYR A 359 24.00 -0.87 21.64
N ALA A 360 24.28 -1.98 20.95
CA ALA A 360 25.14 -3.03 21.42
C ALA A 360 26.58 -2.53 21.66
N PHE A 361 27.13 -1.76 20.71
CA PHE A 361 28.44 -1.14 20.85
C PHE A 361 28.49 -0.15 22.02
N PHE A 362 27.49 0.74 22.09
CA PHE A 362 27.42 1.77 23.14
C PHE A 362 27.27 1.14 24.54
N THR A 363 26.38 0.16 24.67
CA THR A 363 26.17 -0.55 25.95
C THR A 363 27.36 -1.39 26.36
N ALA A 364 28.13 -1.93 25.41
CA ALA A 364 29.36 -2.64 25.68
C ALA A 364 30.43 -1.70 26.25
N ALA A 365 30.54 -0.49 25.73
CA ALA A 365 31.53 0.50 26.15
C ALA A 365 31.21 1.11 27.52
N PHE A 366 29.95 1.52 27.74
CA PHE A 366 29.59 2.32 28.92
C PHE A 366 28.90 1.50 30.04
N PHE A 367 28.25 0.38 29.73
CA PHE A 367 27.45 -0.42 30.68
C PHE A 367 27.75 -1.91 30.62
N PRO A 368 29.00 -2.35 30.82
CA PRO A 368 29.41 -3.75 30.61
C PRO A 368 28.65 -4.74 31.50
N ARG A 369 28.22 -4.32 32.70
CA ARG A 369 27.51 -5.19 33.66
C ARG A 369 26.02 -5.33 33.36
N TYR A 370 25.38 -4.33 32.71
CA TYR A 370 23.92 -4.28 32.47
C TYR A 370 23.55 -4.15 30.98
N ARG A 371 24.38 -4.66 30.07
CA ARG A 371 24.25 -4.53 28.61
C ARG A 371 22.84 -4.81 28.12
N ALA A 372 22.31 -6.00 28.46
CA ALA A 372 20.98 -6.42 27.99
C ALA A 372 19.84 -5.53 28.52
N LEU A 373 19.91 -5.14 29.77
CA LEU A 373 18.88 -4.32 30.42
C LEU A 373 18.87 -2.90 29.83
N VAL A 374 20.05 -2.30 29.63
CA VAL A 374 20.16 -0.96 29.03
C VAL A 374 19.72 -1.00 27.57
N MET A 375 20.08 -2.04 26.81
CA MET A 375 19.67 -2.21 25.42
C MET A 375 18.14 -2.33 25.27
N ILE A 376 17.49 -3.13 26.13
CA ILE A 376 16.04 -3.24 26.19
C ILE A 376 15.43 -1.90 26.60
N GLY A 377 16.02 -1.21 27.57
CA GLY A 377 15.59 0.10 28.02
C GLY A 377 15.62 1.16 26.90
N LEU A 378 16.67 1.20 26.10
CA LEU A 378 16.79 2.09 24.95
C LEU A 378 15.74 1.77 23.86
N TYR A 379 15.50 0.47 23.64
CA TYR A 379 14.48 0.02 22.68
C TYR A 379 13.07 0.46 23.10
N VAL A 380 12.71 0.21 24.36
CA VAL A 380 11.41 0.63 24.92
C VAL A 380 11.29 2.15 24.96
N LEU A 381 12.36 2.85 25.33
CA LEU A 381 12.40 4.31 25.34
C LEU A 381 12.12 4.89 23.94
N GLY A 382 12.69 4.30 22.89
CA GLY A 382 12.41 4.69 21.51
C GLY A 382 10.92 4.60 21.17
N ILE A 383 10.26 3.51 21.54
CA ILE A 383 8.82 3.31 21.35
C ILE A 383 8.00 4.35 22.13
N LEU A 384 8.34 4.58 23.40
CA LEU A 384 7.64 5.55 24.25
C LEU A 384 7.77 6.99 23.71
N ILE A 385 8.96 7.38 23.27
CA ILE A 385 9.19 8.69 22.65
C ILE A 385 8.39 8.77 21.34
N GLY A 386 8.34 7.71 20.54
CA GLY A 386 7.52 7.65 19.34
C GLY A 386 6.04 7.86 19.62
N ILE A 387 5.49 7.21 20.65
CA ILE A 387 4.09 7.41 21.09
C ILE A 387 3.86 8.85 21.58
N ALA A 388 4.77 9.39 22.39
CA ALA A 388 4.68 10.77 22.87
C ALA A 388 4.73 11.77 21.70
N ALA A 389 5.65 11.58 20.74
CA ALA A 389 5.73 12.38 19.53
C ALA A 389 4.44 12.30 18.71
N ALA A 390 3.85 11.12 18.54
CA ALA A 390 2.57 10.93 17.87
C ALA A 390 1.45 11.74 18.52
N LEU A 391 1.35 11.69 19.85
CA LEU A 391 0.33 12.44 20.61
C LEU A 391 0.52 13.95 20.49
N ILE A 392 1.76 14.43 20.54
CA ILE A 392 2.09 15.86 20.39
C ILE A 392 1.76 16.30 18.97
N MET A 393 2.20 15.56 17.97
CA MET A 393 1.97 15.89 16.55
C MET A 393 0.49 15.88 16.19
N ASN A 394 -0.30 14.93 16.73
CA ASN A 394 -1.74 14.89 16.55
C ASN A 394 -2.46 16.12 17.11
N LYS A 395 -1.97 16.69 18.22
CA LYS A 395 -2.55 17.90 18.84
C LYS A 395 -2.06 19.21 18.21
N THR A 396 -0.89 19.20 17.57
CA THR A 396 -0.23 20.41 17.04
C THR A 396 -0.30 20.50 15.52
N ALA A 397 0.60 19.81 14.82
CA ALA A 397 0.81 19.95 13.38
C ALA A 397 -0.21 19.17 12.54
N PHE A 398 -0.69 18.02 13.03
CA PHE A 398 -1.58 17.11 12.29
C PHE A 398 -2.94 16.98 12.97
N ARG A 399 -3.62 18.11 13.18
CA ARG A 399 -4.97 18.14 13.76
C ARG A 399 -5.98 17.48 12.82
N GLY A 400 -6.94 16.74 13.38
CA GLY A 400 -8.02 16.08 12.64
C GLY A 400 -8.26 14.65 13.12
N LYS A 401 -9.37 14.07 12.68
CA LYS A 401 -9.70 12.66 12.98
C LYS A 401 -9.02 11.76 11.94
N PRO A 402 -8.43 10.62 12.36
CA PRO A 402 -7.91 9.63 11.42
C PRO A 402 -9.04 9.07 10.55
N VAL A 403 -8.74 8.79 9.28
CA VAL A 403 -9.72 8.19 8.36
C VAL A 403 -10.16 6.84 8.91
N PRO A 404 -11.48 6.56 8.98
CA PRO A 404 -11.98 5.26 9.41
C PRO A 404 -11.40 4.13 8.54
N PHE A 405 -10.90 3.10 9.19
CA PHE A 405 -10.45 1.90 8.49
C PHE A 405 -11.64 0.97 8.27
N VAL A 406 -12.21 1.05 7.08
CA VAL A 406 -13.26 0.14 6.63
C VAL A 406 -12.66 -0.71 5.52
N MET A 407 -12.37 -1.98 5.81
CA MET A 407 -11.83 -2.92 4.84
C MET A 407 -12.39 -4.31 5.13
N GLU A 408 -12.85 -4.97 4.08
CA GLU A 408 -13.11 -6.41 4.16
C GLU A 408 -11.79 -7.16 4.21
N LEU A 409 -11.74 -8.18 5.06
CA LEU A 409 -10.57 -9.03 5.16
C LEU A 409 -10.50 -9.93 3.93
N PRO A 410 -9.45 -9.85 3.09
CA PRO A 410 -9.32 -10.72 1.93
C PRO A 410 -9.20 -12.18 2.35
N ASN A 411 -9.63 -13.13 1.53
CA ASN A 411 -9.38 -14.55 1.78
C ASN A 411 -7.89 -14.85 1.84
N TYR A 412 -7.48 -15.82 2.66
CA TYR A 412 -6.09 -16.25 2.68
C TYR A 412 -5.73 -16.94 1.38
N ARG A 413 -4.63 -16.49 0.77
CA ARG A 413 -4.10 -17.04 -0.48
C ARG A 413 -2.63 -17.37 -0.34
N LEU A 414 -2.19 -18.39 -1.04
CA LEU A 414 -0.77 -18.65 -1.17
C LEU A 414 -0.18 -17.69 -2.20
N PRO A 415 0.96 -17.04 -1.88
CA PRO A 415 1.59 -16.12 -2.79
C PRO A 415 2.07 -16.81 -4.06
N SER A 416 1.96 -16.15 -5.20
CA SER A 416 2.52 -16.61 -6.45
C SER A 416 4.04 -16.50 -6.44
N VAL A 417 4.75 -17.58 -6.69
CA VAL A 417 6.22 -17.61 -6.72
C VAL A 417 6.77 -16.58 -7.72
N LYS A 418 6.12 -16.43 -8.87
CA LYS A 418 6.52 -15.46 -9.89
C LYS A 418 6.39 -14.00 -9.40
N SER A 419 5.27 -13.69 -8.72
CA SER A 419 5.04 -12.32 -8.18
C SER A 419 6.05 -11.98 -7.08
N VAL A 420 6.29 -12.93 -6.16
CA VAL A 420 7.30 -12.76 -5.10
C VAL A 420 8.70 -12.58 -5.69
N ALA A 421 9.10 -13.40 -6.65
CA ALA A 421 10.42 -13.29 -7.29
C ALA A 421 10.60 -11.94 -8.01
N LEU A 422 9.58 -11.47 -8.72
CA LEU A 422 9.61 -10.17 -9.40
C LEU A 422 9.74 -9.01 -8.39
N LEU A 423 8.94 -9.03 -7.33
CA LEU A 423 9.00 -8.03 -6.27
C LEU A 423 10.38 -8.00 -5.59
N LEU A 424 10.96 -9.16 -5.29
CA LEU A 424 12.29 -9.26 -4.70
C LEU A 424 13.36 -8.68 -5.64
N TRP A 425 13.26 -8.98 -6.93
CA TRP A 425 14.17 -8.43 -7.92
C TRP A 425 14.08 -6.89 -8.01
N GLU A 426 12.88 -6.34 -8.04
CA GLU A 426 12.67 -4.89 -8.05
C GLU A 426 13.25 -4.24 -6.78
N LYS A 427 12.99 -4.82 -5.60
CA LYS A 427 13.52 -4.29 -4.34
C LYS A 427 15.05 -4.39 -4.24
N ALA A 428 15.61 -5.50 -4.68
CA ALA A 428 17.07 -5.68 -4.74
C ALA A 428 17.71 -4.67 -5.71
N LYS A 429 17.13 -4.49 -6.89
CA LYS A 429 17.59 -3.51 -7.88
C LYS A 429 17.54 -2.07 -7.36
N ASP A 430 16.41 -1.67 -6.75
CA ASP A 430 16.25 -0.34 -6.15
C ASP A 430 17.26 -0.08 -5.04
N PHE A 431 17.53 -1.08 -4.20
CA PHE A 431 18.51 -0.99 -3.13
C PHE A 431 19.93 -0.84 -3.70
N LEU A 432 20.32 -1.69 -4.64
CA LEU A 432 21.64 -1.61 -5.31
C LEU A 432 21.85 -0.26 -5.98
N GLN A 433 20.85 0.22 -6.71
CA GLN A 433 20.95 1.50 -7.43
C GLN A 433 21.15 2.68 -6.47
N ARG A 434 20.47 2.71 -5.32
CA ARG A 434 20.67 3.73 -4.27
C ARG A 434 22.00 3.56 -3.55
N ALA A 435 22.42 2.33 -3.29
CA ALA A 435 23.69 2.03 -2.68
C ALA A 435 24.86 2.54 -3.54
N PHE A 436 24.84 2.26 -4.84
CA PHE A 436 25.87 2.72 -5.76
C PHE A 436 25.91 4.25 -5.98
N THR A 437 24.77 4.95 -5.85
CA THR A 437 24.76 6.40 -6.07
C THR A 437 25.12 7.20 -4.83
N VAL A 438 24.48 6.92 -3.70
CA VAL A 438 24.59 7.74 -2.48
C VAL A 438 25.72 7.25 -1.58
N ILE A 439 25.76 5.92 -1.33
CA ILE A 439 26.70 5.37 -0.33
C ILE A 439 28.12 5.37 -0.93
N PHE A 440 28.26 5.03 -2.20
CA PHE A 440 29.57 5.09 -2.90
C PHE A 440 30.18 6.49 -2.83
N LEU A 441 29.41 7.54 -3.11
CA LEU A 441 29.91 8.91 -2.98
C LEU A 441 30.26 9.26 -1.52
N ALA A 442 29.41 8.86 -0.58
CA ALA A 442 29.66 9.13 0.84
C ALA A 442 30.94 8.41 1.35
N THR A 443 31.17 7.15 0.93
CA THR A 443 32.37 6.41 1.32
C THR A 443 33.65 7.02 0.77
N ILE A 444 33.64 7.52 -0.47
CA ILE A 444 34.78 8.25 -1.03
C ILE A 444 35.07 9.53 -0.24
N VAL A 445 34.04 10.28 0.10
CA VAL A 445 34.19 11.51 0.92
C VAL A 445 34.74 11.18 2.31
N ILE A 446 34.20 10.15 2.95
CA ILE A 446 34.66 9.71 4.27
C ILE A 446 36.13 9.24 4.19
N TRP A 447 36.47 8.41 3.20
CA TRP A 447 37.84 7.96 2.98
C TRP A 447 38.78 9.17 2.79
N PHE A 448 38.38 10.15 1.99
CA PHE A 448 39.18 11.37 1.78
C PHE A 448 39.42 12.13 3.10
N LEU A 449 38.36 12.32 3.91
CA LEU A 449 38.45 13.00 5.20
C LEU A 449 39.27 12.23 6.24
N GLN A 450 39.33 10.90 6.14
CA GLN A 450 40.16 10.05 7.03
C GLN A 450 41.61 9.95 6.59
N SER A 451 41.84 9.96 5.26
CA SER A 451 43.18 9.76 4.69
C SER A 451 44.04 11.04 4.59
N PHE A 452 43.40 12.22 4.64
CA PHE A 452 44.08 13.49 4.46
C PHE A 452 43.88 14.43 5.64
N ASP A 453 44.99 15.07 6.07
CA ASP A 453 44.99 16.19 7.05
C ASP A 453 44.48 17.50 6.38
N THR A 454 44.17 18.51 7.19
CA THR A 454 43.79 19.86 6.76
C THR A 454 44.78 20.51 5.80
N ARG A 455 46.03 20.02 5.74
CA ARG A 455 47.11 20.43 4.81
C ARG A 455 47.25 19.53 3.63
N LEU A 456 46.28 18.62 3.37
CA LEU A 456 46.32 17.62 2.28
C LEU A 456 47.52 16.66 2.33
N ASN A 457 48.16 16.48 3.50
CA ASN A 457 49.16 15.44 3.68
C ASN A 457 48.43 14.12 4.03
N VAL A 458 48.98 13.01 3.51
CA VAL A 458 48.49 11.67 3.85
C VAL A 458 48.75 11.39 5.30
N VAL A 459 47.71 11.11 6.06
CA VAL A 459 47.83 10.65 7.45
C VAL A 459 48.22 9.18 7.38
N SER A 460 49.51 8.88 7.63
CA SER A 460 49.96 7.49 7.84
C SER A 460 49.45 7.01 9.19
N ASP A 461 48.65 5.95 9.20
CA ASP A 461 48.36 5.22 10.44
C ASP A 461 49.68 4.76 11.08
N SER A 462 50.05 5.39 12.19
CA SER A 462 51.14 5.00 13.04
C SER A 462 50.66 4.05 14.13
#